data_c18d0bf62c39dc553412aec3115e4d1e
#
_entry.id   c18d0bf62c39dc553412aec3115e4d1e
#
_cell.length_a   1.000
_cell.length_b   1.000
_cell.length_c   1.000
_cell.angle_alpha   90.00
_cell.angle_beta   90.00
_cell.angle_gamma   90.00
#
_symmetry.space_group_name_H-M   'P 1'
#
loop_
_entity.id
_entity.type
_entity.pdbx_description
1 polymer ?
#
loop_
_entity_poly.entity_id
_entity_poly.type
_entity_poly.pdbx_seq_one_letter_code
_entity_poly.pdbx_strand_id
1 'polypeptide(L)'
;MDLNAQGRLKTQPNETITVTVKKTVGALNAAFSELHHTDQQWTSISSPNAATQVRTFKAPSASQVFFFVIVFNFVPDATGAFAANDQYEVTISGSASGGFQDVPIGPDPPVTSRTYEFVC
;
A
#
# COMPACT_ATOMS: atom_id res chain seq x y z
N MET A 1 12.26 2.53 7.57
CA MET A 1 11.83 1.14 7.89
C MET A 1 12.71 0.19 7.10
N ASP A 2 13.40 -0.67 7.80
CA ASP A 2 14.37 -1.57 7.19
C ASP A 2 13.72 -2.87 6.74
N LEU A 3 14.30 -3.52 5.73
CA LEU A 3 13.94 -4.87 5.32
C LEU A 3 14.78 -5.89 6.07
N ASN A 4 14.16 -7.01 6.45
CA ASN A 4 14.91 -8.15 6.99
C ASN A 4 15.46 -9.05 5.85
N ALA A 5 16.10 -10.15 6.21
CA ALA A 5 16.70 -11.07 5.23
C ALA A 5 15.67 -11.71 4.28
N GLN A 6 14.39 -11.80 4.68
CA GLN A 6 13.30 -12.34 3.87
C GLN A 6 12.56 -11.26 3.08
N GLY A 7 13.03 -10.01 3.09
CA GLY A 7 12.38 -8.90 2.40
C GLY A 7 11.15 -8.34 3.10
N ARG A 8 10.97 -8.62 4.39
CA ARG A 8 9.87 -8.10 5.20
C ARG A 8 10.25 -6.79 5.85
N LEU A 9 9.31 -5.86 5.92
CA LEU A 9 9.49 -4.57 6.58
C LEU A 9 9.50 -4.77 8.10
N LYS A 10 10.57 -4.36 8.74
CA LYS A 10 10.72 -4.50 10.20
C LYS A 10 9.96 -3.41 10.93
N THR A 11 9.11 -3.80 11.84
CA THR A 11 8.33 -2.91 12.69
C THR A 11 8.53 -3.27 14.16
N GLN A 12 8.06 -2.39 15.04
CA GLN A 12 8.00 -2.67 16.47
C GLN A 12 6.58 -3.13 16.84
N PRO A 13 6.44 -3.97 17.88
CA PRO A 13 5.09 -4.32 18.36
C PRO A 13 4.29 -3.08 18.73
N ASN A 14 3.03 -3.06 18.38
CA ASN A 14 2.06 -1.98 18.66
C ASN A 14 2.37 -0.63 18.03
N GLU A 15 3.38 -0.52 17.18
CA GLU A 15 3.63 0.77 16.54
C GLU A 15 2.52 1.13 15.55
N THR A 16 2.31 2.42 15.38
CA THR A 16 1.36 2.93 14.38
C THR A 16 2.03 2.96 13.02
N ILE A 17 1.40 2.30 12.06
CA ILE A 17 1.86 2.23 10.67
C ILE A 17 0.89 3.01 9.80
N THR A 18 1.43 3.89 8.98
CA THR A 18 0.65 4.69 8.03
C THR A 18 1.06 4.35 6.62
N VAL A 19 0.09 3.96 5.81
CA VAL A 19 0.28 3.68 4.38
C VAL A 19 -0.42 4.77 3.59
N THR A 20 0.33 5.44 2.74
CA THR A 20 -0.19 6.51 1.86
C THR A 20 -0.06 6.04 0.42
N VAL A 21 -1.17 6.04 -0.29
CA VAL A 21 -1.23 5.72 -1.73
C VAL A 21 -1.63 6.98 -2.46
N LYS A 22 -0.78 7.41 -3.38
CA LYS A 22 -1.01 8.61 -4.18
C LYS A 22 -0.95 8.25 -5.66
N LYS A 23 -1.90 8.77 -6.43
CA LYS A 23 -1.84 8.69 -7.88
C LYS A 23 -1.20 9.96 -8.43
N THR A 24 -0.20 9.82 -9.28
CA THR A 24 0.57 10.97 -9.80
C THR A 24 -0.15 11.72 -10.90
N VAL A 25 -1.04 11.04 -11.63
CA VAL A 25 -1.81 11.64 -12.72
C VAL A 25 -3.27 11.31 -12.54
N GLY A 26 -4.14 12.32 -12.49
CA GLY A 26 -5.57 12.15 -12.35
C GLY A 26 -5.99 11.70 -10.96
N ALA A 27 -7.24 11.30 -10.84
CA ALA A 27 -7.83 10.83 -9.60
C ALA A 27 -7.53 9.35 -9.38
N LEU A 28 -7.51 8.95 -8.12
CA LEU A 28 -7.40 7.57 -7.71
C LEU A 28 -8.73 6.85 -7.93
N ASN A 29 -8.86 6.14 -9.02
CA ASN A 29 -10.13 5.55 -9.46
C ASN A 29 -10.50 4.23 -8.80
N ALA A 30 -9.81 3.69 -7.93
CA ALA A 30 -10.06 2.63 -6.98
C ALA A 30 -8.72 2.10 -6.52
N ALA A 31 -8.32 2.49 -5.39
CA ALA A 31 -7.30 1.78 -4.65
C ALA A 31 -8.00 1.14 -3.46
N PHE A 32 -7.72 -0.12 -3.26
CA PHE A 32 -8.27 -0.88 -2.16
C PHE A 32 -7.13 -1.25 -1.23
N SER A 33 -7.39 -1.17 0.05
CA SER A 33 -6.41 -1.58 1.04
C SER A 33 -7.02 -2.62 1.95
N GLU A 34 -6.31 -3.70 2.16
CA GLU A 34 -6.70 -4.73 3.10
C GLU A 34 -5.52 -5.05 4.00
N LEU A 35 -5.79 -5.20 5.28
CA LEU A 35 -4.83 -5.69 6.25
C LEU A 35 -5.23 -7.10 6.66
N HIS A 36 -4.28 -8.02 6.60
CA HIS A 36 -4.46 -9.40 7.06
C HIS A 36 -3.38 -9.74 8.08
N HIS A 37 -3.79 -10.10 9.29
CA HIS A 37 -2.94 -10.76 10.24
C HIS A 37 -3.80 -11.60 11.19
N THR A 38 -3.19 -12.35 12.09
CA THR A 38 -3.91 -13.35 12.90
C THR A 38 -5.08 -12.80 13.69
N ASP A 39 -5.02 -11.54 14.11
CA ASP A 39 -5.98 -10.95 15.02
C ASP A 39 -7.01 -10.05 14.35
N GLN A 40 -6.72 -9.59 13.14
CA GLN A 40 -7.54 -8.58 12.48
C GLN A 40 -7.61 -8.82 10.99
N GLN A 41 -8.78 -8.58 10.47
CA GLN A 41 -9.04 -8.56 9.04
C GLN A 41 -9.78 -7.26 8.72
N TRP A 42 -9.21 -6.47 7.82
CA TRP A 42 -9.86 -5.23 7.39
C TRP A 42 -10.68 -5.46 6.15
N THR A 43 -11.83 -4.82 6.12
CA THR A 43 -12.59 -4.69 4.87
C THR A 43 -11.84 -3.77 3.91
N SER A 44 -11.92 -4.12 2.63
CA SER A 44 -11.41 -3.25 1.58
C SER A 44 -12.16 -1.93 1.57
N ILE A 45 -11.42 -0.84 1.41
CA ILE A 45 -11.99 0.49 1.26
C ILE A 45 -11.50 1.07 -0.05
N SER A 46 -12.43 1.65 -0.80
CA SER A 46 -12.10 2.44 -1.98
C SER A 46 -12.64 3.86 -1.81
N SER A 47 -11.87 4.83 -2.29
CA SER A 47 -12.29 6.22 -2.38
C SER A 47 -12.13 6.66 -3.83
N PRO A 48 -13.12 6.45 -4.67
CA PRO A 48 -13.05 6.91 -6.04
C PRO A 48 -12.90 8.43 -6.07
N ASN A 49 -12.15 8.91 -7.05
CA ASN A 49 -11.88 10.34 -7.27
C ASN A 49 -11.00 11.02 -6.21
N ALA A 50 -10.44 10.30 -5.27
CA ALA A 50 -9.43 10.83 -4.38
C ALA A 50 -8.04 10.71 -5.02
N ALA A 51 -7.24 11.78 -4.97
CA ALA A 51 -5.86 11.74 -5.48
C ALA A 51 -4.91 10.99 -4.52
N THR A 52 -5.29 10.93 -3.25
CA THR A 52 -4.48 10.33 -2.19
C THR A 52 -5.39 9.57 -1.23
N GLN A 53 -4.96 8.38 -0.83
CA GLN A 53 -5.59 7.62 0.24
C GLN A 53 -4.58 7.34 1.34
N VAL A 54 -5.02 7.40 2.58
CA VAL A 54 -4.20 7.15 3.76
C VAL A 54 -4.88 6.10 4.62
N ARG A 55 -4.11 5.10 5.05
CA ARG A 55 -4.55 4.09 5.99
C ARG A 55 -3.59 4.04 7.16
N THR A 56 -4.16 4.00 8.36
CA THR A 56 -3.38 3.90 9.59
C THR A 56 -3.85 2.70 10.37
N PHE A 57 -2.91 1.90 10.85
CA PHE A 57 -3.18 0.72 11.65
C PHE A 57 -2.03 0.47 12.62
N LYS A 58 -2.24 -0.44 13.57
CA LYS A 58 -1.20 -0.82 14.51
C LYS A 58 -0.61 -2.18 14.16
N ALA A 59 0.70 -2.29 14.30
CA ALA A 59 1.37 -3.58 14.27
C ALA A 59 0.84 -4.45 15.42
N PRO A 60 0.89 -5.79 15.25
CA PRO A 60 0.51 -6.70 16.32
C PRO A 60 1.28 -6.47 17.62
N SER A 61 0.69 -6.87 18.74
CA SER A 61 1.31 -6.75 20.05
C SER A 61 2.38 -7.82 20.32
N ALA A 62 2.33 -8.93 19.59
CA ALA A 62 3.28 -10.03 19.71
C ALA A 62 4.06 -10.20 18.43
N SER A 63 5.27 -10.78 18.54
CA SER A 63 6.10 -11.05 17.37
C SER A 63 5.40 -11.96 16.37
N GLN A 64 5.16 -11.44 15.18
CA GLN A 64 4.55 -12.22 14.08
C GLN A 64 4.73 -11.53 12.75
N VAL A 65 4.48 -12.27 11.69
CA VAL A 65 4.41 -11.74 10.32
C VAL A 65 2.98 -11.30 10.06
N PHE A 66 2.82 -10.15 9.42
CA PHE A 66 1.51 -9.65 9.00
C PHE A 66 1.62 -8.97 7.63
N PHE A 67 0.48 -8.74 7.00
CA PHE A 67 0.42 -8.33 5.60
C PHE A 67 -0.50 -7.14 5.42
N PHE A 68 -0.15 -6.30 4.46
CA PHE A 68 -1.02 -5.23 3.97
C PHE A 68 -1.09 -5.32 2.45
N VAL A 69 -2.29 -5.40 1.91
CA VAL A 69 -2.51 -5.56 0.47
C VAL A 69 -3.16 -4.32 -0.11
N ILE A 70 -2.62 -3.82 -1.20
CA ILE A 70 -3.20 -2.73 -1.98
C ILE A 70 -3.57 -3.26 -3.35
N VAL A 71 -4.79 -2.99 -3.78
CA VAL A 71 -5.27 -3.27 -5.14
C VAL A 71 -5.30 -1.96 -5.91
N PHE A 72 -4.71 -1.97 -7.10
CA PHE A 72 -4.64 -0.80 -7.98
C PHE A 72 -5.59 -0.99 -9.15
N ASN A 73 -6.24 0.08 -9.55
CA ASN A 73 -7.10 0.09 -10.72
C ASN A 73 -6.67 1.20 -11.68
N PHE A 74 -5.99 0.80 -12.75
CA PHE A 74 -5.66 1.69 -13.86
C PHE A 74 -6.82 1.72 -14.84
N VAL A 75 -7.34 2.91 -15.11
CA VAL A 75 -8.46 3.09 -16.02
C VAL A 75 -7.93 3.58 -17.36
N PRO A 76 -8.07 2.79 -18.43
CA PRO A 76 -7.65 3.21 -19.78
C PRO A 76 -8.63 4.27 -20.34
N ASP A 77 -8.17 5.00 -21.34
CA ASP A 77 -9.01 5.89 -22.11
C ASP A 77 -9.93 5.10 -23.07
N ALA A 78 -10.73 5.82 -23.88
CA ALA A 78 -11.67 5.19 -24.80
C ALA A 78 -10.99 4.31 -25.87
N THR A 79 -9.69 4.48 -26.10
CA THR A 79 -8.91 3.66 -27.04
C THR A 79 -8.25 2.46 -26.40
N GLY A 80 -8.38 2.30 -25.07
CA GLY A 80 -7.73 1.26 -24.31
C GLY A 80 -6.31 1.58 -23.89
N ALA A 81 -5.85 2.82 -24.11
CA ALA A 81 -4.52 3.26 -23.74
C ALA A 81 -4.50 3.91 -22.33
N PHE A 82 -3.38 3.74 -21.62
CA PHE A 82 -3.15 4.40 -20.36
C PHE A 82 -2.35 5.70 -20.57
N ALA A 83 -2.55 6.68 -19.69
CA ALA A 83 -1.75 7.88 -19.71
C ALA A 83 -0.27 7.53 -19.45
N ALA A 84 0.65 8.21 -20.18
CA ALA A 84 2.08 7.90 -20.10
C ALA A 84 2.67 8.01 -18.69
N ASN A 85 2.10 8.90 -17.85
CA ASN A 85 2.59 9.15 -16.50
C ASN A 85 1.61 8.60 -15.44
N ASP A 86 0.70 7.72 -15.82
CA ASP A 86 -0.27 7.16 -14.88
C ASP A 86 0.43 6.17 -13.95
N GLN A 87 0.65 6.57 -12.72
CA GLN A 87 1.42 5.81 -11.74
C GLN A 87 0.83 5.98 -10.35
N TYR A 88 1.04 4.97 -9.51
CA TYR A 88 0.79 5.04 -8.07
C TYR A 88 2.13 5.10 -7.32
N GLU A 89 2.16 5.93 -6.29
CA GLU A 89 3.25 5.97 -5.32
C GLU A 89 2.74 5.45 -3.98
N VAL A 90 3.49 4.57 -3.35
CA VAL A 90 3.18 4.02 -2.04
C VAL A 90 4.27 4.40 -1.07
N THR A 91 3.88 5.06 0.02
CA THR A 91 4.78 5.40 1.11
C THR A 91 4.25 4.76 2.38
N ILE A 92 5.13 4.09 3.11
CA ILE A 92 4.81 3.45 4.38
C ILE A 92 5.68 4.09 5.44
N SER A 93 5.08 4.49 6.55
CA SER A 93 5.82 5.04 7.69
C SER A 93 5.36 4.39 8.98
N GLY A 94 6.32 4.12 9.85
CA GLY A 94 6.07 3.62 11.19
C GLY A 94 6.42 4.69 12.22
N SER A 95 5.67 4.77 13.31
CA SER A 95 5.93 5.72 14.38
C SER A 95 7.27 5.46 15.09
N ALA A 96 7.78 4.24 15.03
CA ALA A 96 9.06 3.85 15.64
C ALA A 96 10.10 3.38 14.63
N SER A 97 9.69 2.93 13.43
CA SER A 97 10.55 2.25 12.46
C SER A 97 10.91 3.10 11.24
N GLY A 98 10.48 4.35 11.20
CA GLY A 98 10.78 5.25 10.09
C GLY A 98 9.93 4.98 8.84
N GLY A 99 10.45 5.33 7.68
CA GLY A 99 9.73 5.30 6.42
C GLY A 99 10.27 4.30 5.42
N PHE A 100 9.43 3.93 4.49
CA PHE A 100 9.74 3.11 3.31
C PHE A 100 8.93 3.63 2.13
N GLN A 101 9.57 3.74 0.98
CA GLN A 101 8.91 4.14 -0.25
C GLN A 101 9.09 3.06 -1.30
N ASP A 102 7.98 2.59 -1.85
CA ASP A 102 8.03 1.67 -2.98
C ASP A 102 8.28 2.44 -4.27
N VAL A 103 8.79 1.75 -5.26
CA VAL A 103 8.97 2.33 -6.60
C VAL A 103 7.59 2.66 -7.20
N PRO A 104 7.52 3.68 -8.07
CA PRO A 104 6.26 3.98 -8.76
C PRO A 104 5.73 2.76 -9.50
N ILE A 105 4.43 2.54 -9.37
CA ILE A 105 3.72 1.38 -9.93
C ILE A 105 2.94 1.87 -11.14
N GLY A 106 3.37 1.45 -12.33
CA GLY A 106 2.79 1.89 -13.58
C GLY A 106 1.82 0.87 -14.20
N PRO A 107 1.10 1.28 -15.25
CA PRO A 107 0.10 0.43 -15.89
C PRO A 107 0.65 -0.52 -16.96
N ASP A 108 1.95 -0.46 -17.33
CA ASP A 108 2.50 -1.25 -18.44
C ASP A 108 3.77 -2.02 -18.02
N PRO A 109 3.70 -3.35 -17.80
CA PRO A 109 2.47 -4.15 -17.66
C PRO A 109 1.71 -3.75 -16.39
N PRO A 110 0.39 -3.85 -16.40
CA PRO A 110 -0.39 -3.39 -15.25
C PRO A 110 -0.12 -4.23 -14.01
N VAL A 111 0.22 -3.57 -12.94
CA VAL A 111 0.30 -4.17 -11.62
C VAL A 111 -1.06 -3.98 -10.95
N THR A 112 -1.77 -5.07 -10.69
CA THR A 112 -3.13 -5.00 -10.12
C THR A 112 -3.14 -5.01 -8.61
N SER A 113 -2.08 -5.51 -7.98
CA SER A 113 -1.96 -5.52 -6.52
C SER A 113 -0.52 -5.53 -6.08
N ARG A 114 -0.32 -5.08 -4.84
CA ARG A 114 0.98 -5.16 -4.16
C ARG A 114 0.73 -5.60 -2.73
N THR A 115 1.49 -6.60 -2.29
CA THR A 115 1.44 -7.09 -0.91
C THR A 115 2.72 -6.66 -0.21
N TYR A 116 2.55 -6.00 0.93
CA TYR A 116 3.65 -5.63 1.81
C TYR A 116 3.67 -6.59 2.98
N GLU A 117 4.79 -7.24 3.18
CA GLU A 117 5.00 -8.16 4.29
C GLU A 117 5.77 -7.46 5.38
N PHE A 118 5.27 -7.56 6.59
CA PHE A 118 5.86 -6.96 7.78
C PHE A 118 6.22 -8.04 8.80
N VAL A 119 7.16 -7.70 9.65
CA VAL A 119 7.51 -8.51 10.82
C VAL A 119 7.78 -7.61 12.03
N CYS A 120 7.26 -7.99 13.14
CA CYS A 120 7.59 -7.31 14.40
C CYS A 120 8.14 -8.26 15.47
#